data_961a53f319e42527f8b7fe9be528d590
#
_entry.id   961a53f319e42527f8b7fe9be528d590
#
_cell.length_a   1.000
_cell.length_b   1.000
_cell.length_c   1.000
_cell.angle_alpha   90.00
_cell.angle_beta   90.00
_cell.angle_gamma   90.00
#
_symmetry.space_group_name_H-M   'P 1'
#
loop_
_entity.id
_entity.type
_entity.pdbx_description
1 polymer ?
#
loop_
_entity_poly.entity_id
_entity_poly.type
_entity_poly.pdbx_seq_one_letter_code
_entity_poly.pdbx_strand_id
1 'polypeptide(L)' 'MNHATHDLPSPLAPLYGKFPRWEAWVGIGGILYARRRKSTPPVVFRAATAEELAAKITEWEAAQWK' A
#
# COMPACT_ATOMS: atom_id res chain seq x y z
N MET A 1 26.81 9.67 -10.99
CA MET A 1 26.14 8.71 -10.40
C MET A 1 25.22 9.21 -9.38
N ASN A 2 24.06 9.12 -9.60
CA ASN A 2 23.13 9.69 -8.71
C ASN A 2 22.39 8.62 -7.95
N HIS A 3 22.87 8.37 -6.76
CA HIS A 3 22.27 7.34 -5.96
C HIS A 3 21.52 7.90 -4.78
N ALA A 4 21.49 9.20 -4.66
CA ALA A 4 20.86 9.79 -3.50
C ALA A 4 19.40 9.39 -3.40
N THR A 5 18.70 9.36 -4.54
CA THR A 5 17.30 9.00 -4.50
C THR A 5 17.09 7.55 -4.14
N HIS A 6 18.07 6.72 -4.41
CA HIS A 6 17.97 5.31 -4.08
C HIS A 6 18.20 5.05 -2.61
N ASP A 7 18.87 6.00 -1.94
CA ASP A 7 19.17 5.82 -0.54
C ASP A 7 18.02 6.25 0.36
N LEU A 8 17.06 6.95 -0.20
CA LEU A 8 15.92 7.40 0.58
C LEU A 8 14.90 6.28 0.66
N PRO A 9 14.51 5.88 1.86
CA PRO A 9 13.51 4.81 1.98
C PRO A 9 12.17 5.29 1.46
N SER A 10 11.49 4.40 0.75
CA SER A 10 10.14 4.69 0.32
C SER A 10 9.20 4.58 1.51
N PRO A 11 8.22 5.48 1.63
CA PRO A 11 7.23 5.33 2.68
C PRO A 11 6.41 4.06 2.52
N LEU A 12 6.48 3.43 1.34
CA LEU A 12 5.78 2.18 1.09
C LEU A 12 6.63 0.95 1.38
N ALA A 13 7.89 1.13 1.79
CA ALA A 13 8.79 0.02 1.99
C ALA A 13 8.22 -1.07 2.90
N PRO A 14 7.52 -0.75 4.00
CA PRO A 14 6.95 -1.80 4.84
C PRO A 14 5.93 -2.68 4.14
N LEU A 15 5.42 -2.26 2.99
CA LEU A 15 4.43 -3.03 2.26
C LEU A 15 5.04 -3.92 1.18
N TYR A 16 6.31 -3.71 0.87
CA TYR A 16 6.94 -4.44 -0.23
C TYR A 16 6.96 -5.94 0.09
N GLY A 17 6.46 -6.72 -0.86
CA GLY A 17 6.46 -8.15 -0.74
C GLY A 17 5.40 -8.75 0.18
N LYS A 18 4.63 -7.90 0.86
CA LYS A 18 3.63 -8.41 1.80
C LYS A 18 2.25 -8.57 1.19
N PHE A 19 1.93 -7.74 0.21
CA PHE A 19 0.59 -7.72 -0.36
C PHE A 19 0.66 -7.77 -1.87
N PRO A 20 1.01 -8.93 -2.44
CA PRO A 20 1.23 -9.02 -3.90
C PRO A 20 -0.03 -8.79 -4.72
N ARG A 21 -1.19 -8.92 -4.11
CA ARG A 21 -2.45 -8.68 -4.82
C ARG A 21 -2.89 -7.24 -4.79
N TRP A 22 -2.08 -6.37 -4.20
CA TRP A 22 -2.41 -4.97 -4.06
C TRP A 22 -1.36 -4.12 -4.75
N GLU A 23 -1.82 -3.00 -5.26
CA GLU A 23 -0.95 -2.01 -5.87
C GLU A 23 -0.96 -0.79 -4.98
N ALA A 24 0.21 -0.31 -4.58
CA ALA A 24 0.30 0.81 -3.66
C ALA A 24 1.10 1.95 -4.28
N TRP A 25 0.72 3.17 -3.96
CA TRP A 25 1.43 4.34 -4.47
C TRP A 25 1.26 5.49 -3.49
N VAL A 26 2.11 6.51 -3.66
CA VAL A 26 2.05 7.72 -2.87
C VAL A 26 1.32 8.77 -3.66
N GLY A 27 0.27 9.30 -3.09
CA GLY A 27 -0.53 10.31 -3.74
C GLY A 27 -0.14 11.72 -3.32
N ILE A 28 -0.96 12.67 -3.70
CA ILE A 28 -0.74 14.06 -3.39
C ILE A 28 -0.74 14.26 -1.88
N GLY A 29 0.18 15.09 -1.40
CA GLY A 29 0.26 15.37 0.03
C GLY A 29 0.87 14.26 0.85
N GLY A 30 1.46 13.27 0.18
CA GLY A 30 2.10 12.18 0.90
C GLY A 30 1.15 11.11 1.42
N ILE A 31 -0.11 11.18 1.05
CA ILE A 31 -1.07 10.15 1.44
C ILE A 31 -0.77 8.87 0.68
N LEU A 32 -0.80 7.75 1.37
CA LEU A 32 -0.53 6.46 0.77
C LEU A 32 -1.83 5.80 0.36
N TYR A 33 -1.81 5.19 -0.83
CA TYR A 33 -3.00 4.52 -1.37
C TYR A 33 -2.66 3.07 -1.69
N ALA A 34 -3.66 2.21 -1.62
CA ALA A 34 -3.53 0.84 -2.09
C ALA A 34 -4.83 0.42 -2.77
N ARG A 35 -4.70 -0.26 -3.90
CA ARG A 35 -5.85 -0.76 -4.64
C ARG A 35 -5.67 -2.24 -4.87
N ARG A 36 -6.73 -3.01 -4.63
CA ARG A 36 -6.70 -4.43 -4.90
C ARG A 36 -6.74 -4.68 -6.40
N ARG A 37 -5.79 -5.48 -6.88
CA ARG A 37 -5.70 -5.79 -8.31
C ARG A 37 -6.90 -6.62 -8.72
N LYS A 38 -7.42 -6.35 -9.88
CA LYS A 38 -8.49 -7.14 -10.50
C LYS A 38 -9.74 -7.25 -9.64
N SER A 39 -9.99 -6.22 -8.85
CA SER A 39 -11.17 -6.21 -7.98
C SER A 39 -12.32 -5.48 -8.66
N THR A 40 -13.50 -6.06 -8.58
CA THR A 40 -14.72 -5.47 -9.13
C THR A 40 -15.82 -5.67 -8.12
N PRO A 41 -16.34 -4.61 -7.51
CA PRO A 41 -15.93 -3.21 -7.68
C PRO A 41 -14.55 -2.94 -7.11
N PRO A 42 -13.91 -1.85 -7.50
CA PRO A 42 -12.59 -1.53 -7.00
C PRO A 42 -12.56 -1.37 -5.49
N VAL A 43 -11.50 -1.89 -4.88
CA VAL A 43 -11.28 -1.72 -3.44
C VAL A 43 -10.03 -0.87 -3.28
N VAL A 44 -10.19 0.30 -2.69
CA VAL A 44 -9.10 1.25 -2.52
C VAL A 44 -9.07 1.73 -1.08
N PHE A 45 -7.89 1.70 -0.48
CA PHE A 45 -7.69 2.25 0.85
C PHE A 45 -6.65 3.36 0.79
N ARG A 46 -6.69 4.22 1.78
CA ARG A 46 -5.69 5.26 1.92
C ARG A 46 -5.36 5.43 3.39
N ALA A 47 -4.15 5.91 3.65
CA ALA A 47 -3.70 6.12 5.02
C ALA A 47 -2.51 7.06 5.02
N ALA A 48 -2.23 7.63 6.18
CA ALA A 48 -1.11 8.54 6.31
C ALA A 48 0.21 7.79 6.44
N THR A 49 0.18 6.55 6.92
CA THR A 49 1.40 5.76 7.10
C THR A 49 1.22 4.38 6.50
N ALA A 50 2.35 3.73 6.21
CA ALA A 50 2.32 2.39 5.66
C ALA A 50 1.77 1.39 6.68
N GLU A 51 2.09 1.55 7.95
CA GLU A 51 1.56 0.66 8.97
C GLU A 51 0.05 0.71 9.03
N GLU A 52 -0.49 1.91 8.94
CA GLU A 52 -1.93 2.09 8.97
C GLU A 52 -2.57 1.47 7.74
N LEU A 53 -1.94 1.68 6.58
CA LEU A 53 -2.44 1.11 5.33
C LEU A 53 -2.40 -0.41 5.37
N ALA A 54 -1.30 -0.97 5.88
CA ALA A 54 -1.16 -2.41 6.00
C ALA A 54 -2.23 -2.99 6.90
N ALA A 55 -2.56 -2.30 7.99
CA ALA A 55 -3.59 -2.77 8.90
C ALA A 55 -4.94 -2.82 8.21
N LYS A 56 -5.25 -1.81 7.39
CA LYS A 56 -6.51 -1.78 6.66
C LYS A 56 -6.60 -2.91 5.66
N ILE A 57 -5.51 -3.16 4.94
CA ILE A 57 -5.47 -4.25 3.96
C ILE A 57 -5.64 -5.59 4.67
N THR A 58 -4.90 -5.80 5.75
CA THR A 58 -4.94 -7.05 6.49
C THR A 58 -6.34 -7.31 7.01
N GLU A 59 -6.98 -6.30 7.55
CA GLU A 59 -8.31 -6.43 8.08
C GLU A 59 -9.30 -6.80 6.99
N TRP A 60 -9.18 -6.15 5.83
CA TRP A 60 -10.07 -6.44 4.72
C TRP A 60 -9.88 -7.86 4.22
N GLU A 61 -8.62 -8.30 4.10
CA GLU A 61 -8.34 -9.65 3.61
C GLU A 61 -8.85 -10.70 4.58
N ALA A 62 -8.70 -10.44 5.87
CA ALA A 62 -9.20 -11.38 6.87
C ALA A 62 -10.71 -11.52 6.79
N ALA A 63 -11.40 -10.44 6.47
CA ALA A 63 -12.86 -10.47 6.36
C ALA A 63 -13.34 -11.28 5.15
N GLN A 64 -12.44 -11.54 4.19
CA GLN A 64 -12.81 -12.32 3.02
C GLN A 64 -12.68 -13.82 3.25
N TRP A 65 -12.10 -14.21 4.37
CA TRP A 65 -11.96 -15.62 4.69
C TRP A 65 -13.22 -16.11 5.38
N LYS A 66 -14.10 -16.69 4.65
CA LYS A 66 -15.36 -17.20 5.21
C LYS A 66 -15.60 -18.62 4.83
#